data_9c4384a47bf4f6f9827e27b80e1f6d18
#
_entry.id   9c4384a47bf4f6f9827e27b80e1f6d18
#
_cell.length_a   1.000
_cell.length_b   1.000
_cell.length_c   1.000
_cell.angle_alpha   90.00
_cell.angle_beta   90.00
_cell.angle_gamma   90.00
#
_symmetry.space_group_name_H-M   'P 1'
#
loop_
_entity.id
_entity.type
_entity.pdbx_description
1 polymer ?
#
loop_
_entity_poly.entity_id
_entity_poly.type
_entity_poly.pdbx_seq_one_letter_code
_entity_poly.pdbx_strand_id
1 'polypeptide(L)'
;MLSALLLLCLLVQRTNKPFQTTVFALVLSSTAVPAIAALQILFGAPFTTHIEHTLLSSAHISLLTLFPLFYVHGVDSQRWLEIASLYAPIDEVFGAAIGALLGAWLGAVPIPLDWDREWQKWPVTVITGAYGGYVVGKMLGGLGLVRGKRIEFK
;
A
#
# COMPACT_ATOMS: atom_id res chain seq x y z
N MET A 1 12.67 -2.44 21.08
CA MET A 1 11.60 -2.53 20.08
C MET A 1 12.01 -3.28 18.79
N LEU A 2 13.16 -2.96 18.20
CA LEU A 2 13.63 -3.62 16.96
C LEU A 2 13.89 -5.12 17.14
N SER A 3 14.43 -5.54 18.29
CA SER A 3 14.70 -6.95 18.61
C SER A 3 13.45 -7.80 18.80
N ALA A 4 12.37 -7.23 19.33
CA ALA A 4 11.10 -7.92 19.50
C ALA A 4 10.40 -8.15 18.16
N LEU A 5 10.49 -7.17 17.23
CA LEU A 5 9.97 -7.30 15.85
C LEU A 5 10.75 -8.36 15.06
N LEU A 6 12.07 -8.41 15.20
CA LEU A 6 12.92 -9.45 14.58
C LEU A 6 12.61 -10.85 15.12
N LEU A 7 12.41 -11.00 16.44
CA LEU A 7 12.01 -12.26 17.05
C LEU A 7 10.60 -12.70 16.59
N LEU A 8 9.67 -11.77 16.49
CA LEU A 8 8.33 -12.03 15.95
C LEU A 8 8.40 -12.47 14.49
N CYS A 9 9.24 -11.83 13.67
CA CYS A 9 9.51 -12.21 12.28
C CYS A 9 10.03 -13.65 12.17
N LEU A 10 11.02 -14.01 13.00
CA LEU A 10 11.62 -15.35 13.00
C LEU A 10 10.64 -16.44 13.47
N LEU A 11 9.77 -16.13 14.43
CA LEU A 11 8.75 -17.04 14.92
C LEU A 11 7.66 -17.32 13.89
N VAL A 12 7.27 -16.31 13.09
CA VAL A 12 6.21 -16.45 12.09
C VAL A 12 6.69 -17.18 10.84
N GLN A 13 7.94 -17.03 10.44
CA GLN A 13 8.50 -17.80 9.32
C GLN A 13 8.53 -19.31 9.58
N ARG A 14 8.39 -19.75 10.81
CA ARG A 14 8.47 -21.17 11.21
C ARG A 14 7.12 -21.89 11.28
N THR A 15 6.01 -21.19 11.10
CA THR A 15 4.67 -21.76 11.28
C THR A 15 3.79 -21.56 10.06
N ASN A 16 3.59 -22.63 9.29
CA ASN A 16 2.68 -22.70 8.12
C ASN A 16 1.18 -22.59 8.49
N LYS A 17 0.81 -21.76 9.47
CA LYS A 17 -0.59 -21.56 9.84
C LYS A 17 -1.10 -20.25 9.21
N PRO A 18 -2.10 -20.29 8.31
CA PRO A 18 -2.60 -19.10 7.60
C PRO A 18 -3.05 -18.00 8.55
N PHE A 19 -3.59 -18.35 9.72
CA PHE A 19 -4.01 -17.39 10.74
C PHE A 19 -2.83 -16.55 11.27
N GLN A 20 -1.69 -17.20 11.58
CA GLN A 20 -0.52 -16.50 12.10
C GLN A 20 0.09 -15.56 11.05
N THR A 21 0.14 -15.98 9.79
CA THR A 21 0.59 -15.14 8.68
C THR A 21 -0.30 -13.92 8.51
N THR A 22 -1.63 -14.11 8.60
CA THR A 22 -2.60 -13.00 8.53
C THR A 22 -2.39 -11.99 9.64
N VAL A 23 -2.31 -12.46 10.89
CA VAL A 23 -2.11 -11.58 12.06
C VAL A 23 -0.79 -10.83 11.94
N PHE A 24 0.27 -11.51 11.52
CA PHE A 24 1.58 -10.89 11.34
C PHE A 24 1.57 -9.83 10.24
N ALA A 25 1.00 -10.13 9.08
CA ALA A 25 0.85 -9.17 7.98
C ALA A 25 0.02 -7.96 8.42
N LEU A 26 -1.04 -8.18 9.21
CA LEU A 26 -1.88 -7.11 9.75
C LEU A 26 -1.11 -6.22 10.73
N VAL A 27 -0.33 -6.79 11.64
CA VAL A 27 0.49 -6.04 12.59
C VAL A 27 1.53 -5.21 11.84
N LEU A 28 2.25 -5.81 10.88
CA LEU A 28 3.26 -5.07 10.09
C LEU A 28 2.66 -3.94 9.26
N SER A 29 1.54 -4.20 8.58
CA SER A 29 0.86 -3.15 7.82
C SER A 29 0.35 -2.03 8.73
N SER A 30 -0.15 -2.35 9.93
CA SER A 30 -0.58 -1.35 10.90
C SER A 30 0.58 -0.51 11.44
N THR A 31 1.76 -1.07 11.64
CA THR A 31 2.95 -0.32 12.06
C THR A 31 3.47 0.64 10.99
N ALA A 32 3.13 0.41 9.72
CA ALA A 32 3.49 1.29 8.61
C ALA A 32 2.55 2.51 8.45
N VAL A 33 1.39 2.51 9.09
CA VAL A 33 0.40 3.60 8.98
C VAL A 33 0.99 4.99 9.28
N PRO A 34 1.76 5.21 10.37
CA PRO A 34 2.37 6.51 10.62
C PRO A 34 3.34 6.96 9.53
N ALA A 35 4.09 6.03 8.93
CA ALA A 35 5.01 6.34 7.83
C ALA A 35 4.24 6.76 6.56
N ILE A 36 3.15 6.07 6.25
CA ILE A 36 2.28 6.46 5.12
C ILE A 36 1.60 7.81 5.41
N ALA A 37 1.17 8.06 6.65
CA ALA A 37 0.62 9.35 7.03
C ALA A 37 1.64 10.48 6.85
N ALA A 38 2.89 10.27 7.28
CA ALA A 38 3.98 11.21 7.06
C ALA A 38 4.22 11.48 5.56
N LEU A 39 4.19 10.44 4.73
CA LEU A 39 4.27 10.62 3.28
C LEU A 39 3.10 11.42 2.72
N GLN A 40 1.86 11.12 3.13
CA GLN A 40 0.69 11.90 2.69
C GLN A 40 0.81 13.37 3.10
N ILE A 41 1.29 13.66 4.31
CA ILE A 41 1.53 15.03 4.78
C ILE A 41 2.59 15.72 3.94
N LEU A 42 3.67 15.04 3.58
CA LEU A 42 4.69 15.59 2.66
C LEU A 42 4.11 15.91 1.27
N PHE A 43 3.08 15.20 0.83
CA PHE A 43 2.34 15.46 -0.40
C PHE A 43 1.18 16.46 -0.23
N GLY A 44 1.06 17.11 0.94
CA GLY A 44 0.09 18.17 1.17
C GLY A 44 -1.18 17.75 1.90
N ALA A 45 -1.23 16.57 2.50
CA ALA A 45 -2.35 16.17 3.33
C ALA A 45 -2.44 17.05 4.61
N PRO A 46 -3.67 17.33 5.11
CA PRO A 46 -3.85 18.13 6.29
C PRO A 46 -3.21 17.48 7.53
N PHE A 47 -2.37 18.23 8.22
CA PHE A 47 -1.70 17.76 9.44
C PHE A 47 -2.40 18.24 10.70
N THR A 48 -2.90 19.50 10.71
CA THR A 48 -3.44 20.13 11.93
C THR A 48 -4.95 20.07 12.03
N THR A 49 -5.65 20.08 10.89
CA THR A 49 -7.12 20.23 10.87
C THR A 49 -7.87 18.90 10.77
N HIS A 50 -7.31 17.90 10.10
CA HIS A 50 -7.97 16.61 9.81
C HIS A 50 -7.00 15.45 9.93
N ILE A 51 -6.20 15.42 11.01
CA ILE A 51 -5.18 14.37 11.21
C ILE A 51 -5.79 12.97 11.32
N GLU A 52 -6.97 12.85 11.91
CA GLU A 52 -7.72 11.61 12.01
C GLU A 52 -8.09 11.05 10.63
N HIS A 53 -8.52 11.91 9.72
CA HIS A 53 -8.82 11.51 8.33
C HIS A 53 -7.55 11.09 7.58
N THR A 54 -6.43 11.77 7.83
CA THR A 54 -5.13 11.42 7.25
C THR A 54 -4.64 10.06 7.76
N LEU A 55 -4.77 9.80 9.07
CA LEU A 55 -4.41 8.49 9.65
C LEU A 55 -5.32 7.37 9.13
N LEU A 56 -6.62 7.62 9.03
CA LEU A 56 -7.58 6.64 8.50
C LEU A 56 -7.32 6.35 7.02
N SER A 57 -7.07 7.37 6.22
CA SER A 57 -6.66 7.24 4.82
C SER A 57 -5.38 6.41 4.69
N SER A 58 -4.39 6.68 5.53
CA SER A 58 -3.13 5.93 5.57
C SER A 58 -3.32 4.47 5.94
N ALA A 59 -4.25 4.18 6.86
CA ALA A 59 -4.61 2.82 7.22
C ALA A 59 -5.25 2.07 6.03
N HIS A 60 -6.16 2.71 5.29
CA HIS A 60 -6.74 2.12 4.07
C HIS A 60 -5.67 1.84 3.01
N ILE A 61 -4.77 2.79 2.74
CA ILE A 61 -3.67 2.61 1.79
C ILE A 61 -2.74 1.47 2.25
N SER A 62 -2.39 1.42 3.53
CA SER A 62 -1.58 0.33 4.08
C SER A 62 -2.23 -1.05 3.90
N LEU A 63 -3.53 -1.15 4.17
CA LEU A 63 -4.28 -2.38 3.99
C LEU A 63 -4.41 -2.80 2.52
N LEU A 64 -4.51 -1.86 1.59
CA LEU A 64 -4.57 -2.16 0.17
C LEU A 64 -3.21 -2.54 -0.42
N THR A 65 -2.11 -1.99 0.10
CA THR A 65 -0.77 -2.15 -0.47
C THR A 65 0.09 -3.11 0.34
N LEU A 66 0.39 -2.77 1.58
CA LEU A 66 1.38 -3.49 2.39
C LEU A 66 0.85 -4.80 2.96
N PHE A 67 -0.42 -4.85 3.36
CA PHE A 67 -0.98 -6.08 3.93
C PHE A 67 -0.92 -7.26 2.94
N PRO A 68 -1.39 -7.17 1.68
CA PRO A 68 -1.27 -8.29 0.74
C PRO A 68 0.18 -8.61 0.40
N LEU A 69 1.06 -7.61 0.32
CA LEU A 69 2.49 -7.83 0.08
C LEU A 69 3.14 -8.60 1.23
N PHE A 70 2.90 -8.21 2.49
CA PHE A 70 3.40 -8.95 3.66
C PHE A 70 2.79 -10.35 3.77
N TYR A 71 1.52 -10.51 3.41
CA TYR A 71 0.85 -11.79 3.45
C TYR A 71 1.45 -12.80 2.46
N VAL A 72 1.76 -12.35 1.24
CA VAL A 72 2.25 -13.22 0.16
C VAL A 72 3.77 -13.40 0.22
N HIS A 73 4.52 -12.33 0.44
CA HIS A 73 5.99 -12.34 0.36
C HIS A 73 6.68 -12.44 1.72
N GLY A 74 5.93 -12.26 2.83
CA GLY A 74 6.52 -12.26 4.17
C GLY A 74 7.52 -11.10 4.35
N VAL A 75 8.61 -11.36 5.11
CA VAL A 75 9.68 -10.40 5.39
C VAL A 75 10.99 -10.93 4.80
N ASP A 76 11.01 -11.13 3.49
CA ASP A 76 12.21 -11.50 2.74
C ASP A 76 12.86 -10.23 2.19
N SER A 77 14.07 -9.92 2.67
CA SER A 77 14.79 -8.70 2.29
C SER A 77 15.06 -8.60 0.79
N GLN A 78 15.35 -9.73 0.11
CA GLN A 78 15.57 -9.76 -1.32
C GLN A 78 14.28 -9.39 -2.09
N ARG A 79 13.15 -9.97 -1.69
CA ARG A 79 11.84 -9.66 -2.29
C ARG A 79 11.44 -8.20 -2.07
N TRP A 80 11.69 -7.67 -0.87
CA TRP A 80 11.38 -6.28 -0.58
C TRP A 80 12.27 -5.29 -1.34
N LEU A 81 13.54 -5.64 -1.60
CA LEU A 81 14.41 -4.86 -2.49
C LEU A 81 13.88 -4.86 -3.93
N GLU A 82 13.44 -6.01 -4.45
CA GLU A 82 12.84 -6.10 -5.80
C GLU A 82 11.55 -5.28 -5.89
N ILE A 83 10.68 -5.33 -4.86
CA ILE A 83 9.43 -4.54 -4.78
C ILE A 83 9.75 -3.04 -4.72
N ALA A 84 10.64 -2.62 -3.83
CA ALA A 84 10.99 -1.21 -3.63
C ALA A 84 11.69 -0.60 -4.86
N SER A 85 12.48 -1.39 -5.59
CA SER A 85 13.14 -0.98 -6.83
C SER A 85 12.26 -1.13 -8.07
N LEU A 86 11.01 -1.58 -7.92
CA LEU A 86 10.08 -1.89 -9.01
C LEU A 86 10.58 -2.97 -9.99
N TYR A 87 11.55 -3.78 -9.58
CA TYR A 87 12.03 -4.92 -10.36
C TYR A 87 11.29 -6.23 -10.09
N ALA A 88 10.38 -6.25 -9.11
CA ALA A 88 9.53 -7.42 -8.87
C ALA A 88 8.70 -7.75 -10.13
N PRO A 89 8.55 -9.05 -10.47
CA PRO A 89 7.68 -9.43 -11.57
C PRO A 89 6.24 -9.01 -11.26
N ILE A 90 5.58 -8.42 -12.24
CA ILE A 90 4.19 -7.94 -12.08
C ILE A 90 3.29 -9.17 -11.93
N ASP A 91 2.66 -9.27 -10.77
CA ASP A 91 1.60 -10.22 -10.44
C ASP A 91 0.36 -9.47 -9.93
N GLU A 92 -0.68 -10.22 -9.54
CA GLU A 92 -1.93 -9.61 -9.04
C GLU A 92 -1.71 -8.77 -7.78
N VAL A 93 -0.80 -9.18 -6.89
CA VAL A 93 -0.56 -8.51 -5.60
C VAL A 93 0.27 -7.25 -5.78
N PHE A 94 1.38 -7.36 -6.50
CA PHE A 94 2.25 -6.23 -6.79
C PHE A 94 1.56 -5.22 -7.71
N GLY A 95 0.82 -5.69 -8.73
CA GLY A 95 0.01 -4.85 -9.61
C GLY A 95 -1.08 -4.09 -8.84
N ALA A 96 -1.77 -4.77 -7.92
CA ALA A 96 -2.77 -4.14 -7.05
C ALA A 96 -2.15 -3.06 -6.14
N ALA A 97 -0.99 -3.33 -5.54
CA ALA A 97 -0.30 -2.37 -4.68
C ALA A 97 0.15 -1.12 -5.45
N ILE A 98 0.78 -1.29 -6.61
CA ILE A 98 1.16 -0.16 -7.49
C ILE A 98 -0.09 0.60 -7.95
N GLY A 99 -1.12 -0.13 -8.38
CA GLY A 99 -2.38 0.47 -8.81
C GLY A 99 -3.02 1.31 -7.72
N ALA A 100 -3.03 0.83 -6.47
CA ALA A 100 -3.56 1.58 -5.33
C ALA A 100 -2.78 2.88 -5.07
N LEU A 101 -1.44 2.83 -5.12
CA LEU A 101 -0.60 4.01 -4.93
C LEU A 101 -0.78 5.04 -6.06
N LEU A 102 -0.78 4.59 -7.31
CA LEU A 102 -1.03 5.46 -8.47
C LEU A 102 -2.45 6.03 -8.43
N GLY A 103 -3.44 5.23 -8.06
CA GLY A 103 -4.82 5.66 -7.92
C GLY A 103 -4.99 6.70 -6.80
N ALA A 104 -4.33 6.50 -5.66
CA ALA A 104 -4.30 7.48 -4.58
C ALA A 104 -3.69 8.82 -5.04
N TRP A 105 -2.56 8.75 -5.75
CA TRP A 105 -1.90 9.92 -6.32
C TRP A 105 -2.80 10.65 -7.33
N LEU A 106 -3.41 9.93 -8.27
CA LEU A 106 -4.37 10.50 -9.22
C LEU A 106 -5.61 11.07 -8.52
N GLY A 107 -6.05 10.44 -7.44
CA GLY A 107 -7.15 10.93 -6.60
C GLY A 107 -6.84 12.22 -5.84
N ALA A 108 -5.56 12.59 -5.69
CA ALA A 108 -5.17 13.87 -5.12
C ALA A 108 -5.30 15.04 -6.12
N VAL A 109 -5.29 14.77 -7.43
CA VAL A 109 -5.34 15.79 -8.48
C VAL A 109 -6.59 16.68 -8.41
N PRO A 110 -7.82 16.17 -8.16
CA PRO A 110 -8.99 17.03 -8.07
C PRO A 110 -9.01 17.99 -6.89
N ILE A 111 -8.25 17.72 -5.82
CA ILE A 111 -8.31 18.52 -4.58
C ILE A 111 -7.97 20.00 -4.82
N PRO A 112 -6.89 20.36 -5.55
CA PRO A 112 -6.54 21.76 -5.80
C PRO A 112 -7.35 22.44 -6.91
N LEU A 113 -8.32 21.75 -7.55
CA LEU A 113 -9.07 22.32 -8.69
C LEU A 113 -10.22 23.26 -8.29
N ASP A 114 -10.41 23.55 -7.02
CA ASP A 114 -11.32 24.58 -6.49
C ASP A 114 -12.75 24.56 -7.09
N TRP A 115 -13.31 23.35 -7.24
CA TRP A 115 -14.70 23.19 -7.70
C TRP A 115 -15.72 23.24 -6.56
N ASP A 116 -15.25 23.38 -5.31
CA ASP A 116 -16.02 23.44 -4.06
C ASP A 116 -17.12 22.34 -3.95
N ARG A 117 -16.75 21.12 -4.32
CA ARG A 117 -17.65 19.96 -4.27
C ARG A 117 -17.34 19.09 -3.05
N GLU A 118 -18.37 18.52 -2.42
CA GLU A 118 -18.25 17.65 -1.25
C GLU A 118 -17.34 16.44 -1.52
N TRP A 119 -17.40 15.88 -2.73
CA TRP A 119 -16.58 14.72 -3.12
C TRP A 119 -15.08 15.05 -3.28
N GLN A 120 -14.70 16.32 -3.39
CA GLN A 120 -13.30 16.76 -3.44
C GLN A 120 -12.66 16.88 -2.06
N LYS A 121 -13.47 16.88 -1.00
CA LYS A 121 -12.96 17.03 0.36
C LYS A 121 -12.03 15.88 0.71
N TRP A 122 -10.92 16.24 1.38
CA TRP A 122 -9.97 15.28 1.92
C TRP A 122 -10.66 14.32 2.89
N PRO A 123 -10.42 12.99 2.83
CA PRO A 123 -9.55 12.25 1.89
C PRO A 123 -10.35 11.51 0.79
N VAL A 124 -11.58 11.92 0.47
CA VAL A 124 -12.56 11.16 -0.33
C VAL A 124 -11.99 10.73 -1.68
N THR A 125 -11.46 11.68 -2.46
CA THR A 125 -10.94 11.39 -3.81
C THR A 125 -9.70 10.50 -3.78
N VAL A 126 -8.82 10.70 -2.78
CA VAL A 126 -7.60 9.89 -2.61
C VAL A 126 -7.94 8.44 -2.30
N ILE A 127 -8.87 8.21 -1.38
CA ILE A 127 -9.31 6.85 -1.03
C ILE A 127 -10.05 6.21 -2.20
N THR A 128 -10.97 6.92 -2.85
CA THR A 128 -11.69 6.40 -4.02
C THR A 128 -10.72 6.04 -5.14
N GLY A 129 -9.74 6.90 -5.41
CA GLY A 129 -8.66 6.65 -6.36
C GLY A 129 -7.84 5.42 -5.98
N ALA A 130 -7.47 5.26 -4.71
CA ALA A 130 -6.72 4.10 -4.22
C ALA A 130 -7.48 2.79 -4.45
N TYR A 131 -8.76 2.73 -4.12
CA TYR A 131 -9.59 1.54 -4.35
C TYR A 131 -9.77 1.25 -5.85
N GLY A 132 -10.07 2.28 -6.65
CA GLY A 132 -10.19 2.14 -8.11
C GLY A 132 -8.88 1.65 -8.73
N GLY A 133 -7.78 2.26 -8.35
CA GLY A 133 -6.43 1.86 -8.80
C GLY A 133 -6.05 0.45 -8.37
N TYR A 134 -6.41 0.04 -7.14
CA TYR A 134 -6.23 -1.33 -6.65
C TYR A 134 -6.93 -2.35 -7.55
N VAL A 135 -8.19 -2.12 -7.87
CA VAL A 135 -8.98 -3.04 -8.72
C VAL A 135 -8.36 -3.13 -10.11
N VAL A 136 -8.07 -1.98 -10.73
CA VAL A 136 -7.45 -1.95 -12.07
C VAL A 136 -6.08 -2.61 -12.05
N GLY A 137 -5.23 -2.29 -11.08
CA GLY A 137 -3.89 -2.85 -10.94
C GLY A 137 -3.90 -4.36 -10.71
N LYS A 138 -4.85 -4.86 -9.90
CA LYS A 138 -5.05 -6.29 -9.68
C LYS A 138 -5.48 -7.00 -10.97
N MET A 139 -6.42 -6.42 -11.71
CA MET A 139 -6.86 -6.98 -12.99
C MET A 139 -5.73 -7.03 -14.00
N LEU A 140 -4.98 -5.94 -14.16
CA LEU A 140 -3.84 -5.88 -15.08
C LEU A 140 -2.72 -6.85 -14.67
N GLY A 141 -2.40 -6.96 -13.39
CA GLY A 141 -1.42 -7.91 -12.87
C GLY A 141 -1.83 -9.38 -13.04
N GLY A 142 -3.15 -9.66 -13.03
CA GLY A 142 -3.71 -10.99 -13.28
C GLY A 142 -3.80 -11.37 -14.74
N LEU A 143 -3.79 -10.38 -15.67
CA LEU A 143 -3.84 -10.66 -17.09
C LEU A 143 -2.53 -11.30 -17.58
N GLY A 144 -2.64 -12.39 -18.33
CA GLY A 144 -1.49 -13.11 -18.87
C GLY A 144 -0.55 -12.29 -19.76
N LEU A 145 -1.00 -11.13 -20.26
CA LEU A 145 -0.20 -10.21 -21.07
C LEU A 145 0.88 -9.47 -20.26
N VAL A 146 0.65 -9.24 -18.97
CA VAL A 146 1.53 -8.44 -18.10
C VAL A 146 2.17 -9.29 -17.01
N ARG A 147 1.53 -10.41 -16.66
CA ARG A 147 1.98 -11.30 -15.58
C ARG A 147 3.41 -11.78 -15.80
N GLY A 148 4.23 -11.57 -14.78
CA GLY A 148 5.64 -12.00 -14.79
C GLY A 148 6.58 -11.07 -15.54
N LYS A 149 6.11 -9.99 -16.18
CA LYS A 149 6.97 -8.97 -16.78
C LYS A 149 7.62 -8.12 -15.69
N ARG A 150 8.87 -7.75 -15.89
CA ARG A 150 9.61 -6.80 -15.03
C ARG A 150 9.61 -5.43 -15.70
N ILE A 151 9.60 -4.38 -14.88
CA ILE A 151 9.76 -3.01 -15.36
C ILE A 151 11.26 -2.79 -15.58
N GLU A 152 11.69 -2.71 -16.84
CA GLU A 152 13.10 -2.42 -17.18
C GLU A 152 13.25 -0.91 -17.43
N PHE A 153 13.98 -0.26 -16.53
CA PHE A 153 14.42 1.13 -16.73
C PHE A 153 15.70 1.10 -17.58
N LYS A 154 15.63 1.65 -18.79
CA LYS A 154 16.75 1.80 -19.69
C LYS A 154 17.51 3.10 -19.42
#